data_f5e92a92a18823cea0099a91947f1efa
#
_entry.id   f5e92a92a18823cea0099a91947f1efa
#
_cell.length_a   1.000
_cell.length_b   1.000
_cell.length_c   1.000
_cell.angle_alpha   90.00
_cell.angle_beta   90.00
_cell.angle_gamma   90.00
#
_symmetry.space_group_name_H-M   'P 1'
#
loop_
_entity.id
_entity.type
_entity.pdbx_description
1 polymer ?
#
loop_
_entity_poly.entity_id
_entity_poly.type
_entity_poly.pdbx_seq_one_letter_code
_entity_poly.pdbx_strand_id
1 'polypeptide(L)'
;MDGREFPAIWFERYADDAVVHCVSEREARQVLAALTDRMAEVRLQLHPAKTRIVYCRDGRRRGSYEHTSFTFLGYTFRARQSRNRHGTQFLSFNPAVSKDALKKMGREVRSWHLHTRSDLSFNELARRINPVVAGWLNYYGRFRPWELRSLVMRINTYLVRWIRQKYKRLAGKRKAIAKMQEIAQRYPRIFAHWRLTPDAVLA
;
A
#
# COMPACT_ATOMS: atom_id res chain seq x y z
N MET A 1 -15.27 34.47 23.61
CA MET A 1 -14.72 33.54 22.61
C MET A 1 -13.22 33.75 22.58
N ASP A 2 -12.48 32.94 23.33
CA ASP A 2 -11.02 33.01 23.29
C ASP A 2 -10.56 32.41 21.97
N GLY A 3 -10.25 33.28 21.02
CA GLY A 3 -9.66 32.90 19.73
C GLY A 3 -8.25 32.36 19.92
N ARG A 4 -8.14 31.15 20.41
CA ARG A 4 -6.89 30.43 20.32
C ARG A 4 -6.69 30.01 18.87
N GLU A 5 -6.14 30.89 18.07
CA GLU A 5 -5.61 30.57 16.78
C GLU A 5 -4.43 29.57 16.95
N PHE A 6 -4.49 28.46 16.28
CA PHE A 6 -3.35 27.54 16.13
C PHE A 6 -2.70 27.82 14.77
N PRO A 7 -1.87 28.88 14.64
CA PRO A 7 -1.52 29.47 13.35
C PRO A 7 -0.59 28.63 12.47
N ALA A 8 -0.22 27.43 12.86
CA ALA A 8 0.71 26.59 12.11
C ALA A 8 0.37 25.10 12.10
N ILE A 9 -0.90 24.75 12.33
CA ILE A 9 -1.31 23.34 12.34
C ILE A 9 -1.73 22.91 10.95
N TRP A 10 -0.97 22.01 10.36
CA TRP A 10 -1.31 21.36 9.09
C TRP A 10 -2.21 20.17 9.33
N PHE A 11 -3.20 19.98 8.44
CA PHE A 11 -4.06 18.81 8.48
C PHE A 11 -4.41 18.33 7.08
N GLU A 12 -4.62 17.05 6.93
CA GLU A 12 -5.20 16.41 5.76
C GLU A 12 -6.55 15.82 6.14
N ARG A 13 -7.55 16.02 5.29
CA ARG A 13 -8.89 15.48 5.47
C ARG A 13 -9.35 14.75 4.23
N TYR A 14 -9.97 13.61 4.42
CA TYR A 14 -10.68 12.87 3.39
C TYR A 14 -11.99 12.34 3.97
N ALA A 15 -13.11 12.89 3.51
CA ALA A 15 -14.45 12.67 4.04
C ALA A 15 -14.50 12.92 5.57
N ASP A 16 -14.73 11.87 6.37
CA ASP A 16 -14.76 11.86 7.83
C ASP A 16 -13.40 11.59 8.49
N ASP A 17 -12.43 11.07 7.73
CA ASP A 17 -11.08 10.85 8.23
C ASP A 17 -10.24 12.13 8.17
N ALA A 18 -9.53 12.45 9.26
CA ALA A 18 -8.59 13.57 9.32
C ALA A 18 -7.29 13.18 10.01
N VAL A 19 -6.17 13.75 9.54
CA VAL A 19 -4.84 13.65 10.16
C VAL A 19 -4.38 15.07 10.46
N VAL A 20 -4.06 15.36 11.72
CA VAL A 20 -3.58 16.68 12.18
C VAL A 20 -2.13 16.53 12.61
N HIS A 21 -1.27 17.42 12.10
CA HIS A 21 0.16 17.42 12.40
C HIS A 21 0.46 18.37 13.54
N CYS A 22 1.03 17.85 14.63
CA CYS A 22 1.42 18.61 15.80
C CYS A 22 2.91 18.43 16.08
N VAL A 23 3.57 19.47 16.59
CA VAL A 23 5.00 19.43 16.88
C VAL A 23 5.30 18.75 18.23
N SER A 24 4.31 18.70 19.14
CA SER A 24 4.43 18.09 20.46
C SER A 24 3.15 17.36 20.88
N GLU A 25 3.30 16.43 21.84
CA GLU A 25 2.14 15.75 22.44
C GLU A 25 1.20 16.73 23.16
N ARG A 26 1.77 17.75 23.83
CA ARG A 26 0.96 18.80 24.49
C ARG A 26 0.05 19.51 23.50
N GLU A 27 0.58 19.92 22.37
CA GLU A 27 -0.19 20.53 21.29
C GLU A 27 -1.26 19.58 20.75
N ALA A 28 -0.91 18.32 20.49
CA ALA A 28 -1.84 17.31 20.02
C ALA A 28 -3.01 17.11 20.99
N ARG A 29 -2.76 17.12 22.30
CA ARG A 29 -3.81 17.03 23.34
C ARG A 29 -4.70 18.28 23.36
N GLN A 30 -4.12 19.46 23.19
CA GLN A 30 -4.89 20.73 23.12
C GLN A 30 -5.80 20.74 21.90
N VAL A 31 -5.28 20.35 20.73
CA VAL A 31 -6.06 20.25 19.49
C VAL A 31 -7.17 19.22 19.62
N LEU A 32 -6.89 18.06 20.20
CA LEU A 32 -7.89 17.02 20.42
C LEU A 32 -9.02 17.52 21.33
N ALA A 33 -8.71 18.24 22.40
CA ALA A 33 -9.71 18.83 23.28
C ALA A 33 -10.58 19.85 22.52
N ALA A 34 -9.96 20.81 21.81
CA ALA A 34 -10.67 21.81 21.03
C ALA A 34 -11.57 21.20 19.93
N LEU A 35 -11.11 20.14 19.27
CA LEU A 35 -11.91 19.40 18.30
C LEU A 35 -13.09 18.68 18.97
N THR A 36 -12.87 18.10 20.14
CA THR A 36 -13.94 17.42 20.91
C THR A 36 -15.03 18.40 21.30
N ASP A 37 -14.65 19.56 21.84
CA ASP A 37 -15.58 20.62 22.22
C ASP A 37 -16.36 21.13 20.99
N ARG A 38 -15.66 21.38 19.90
CA ARG A 38 -16.31 21.85 18.66
C ARG A 38 -17.28 20.83 18.07
N MET A 39 -16.94 19.53 18.12
CA MET A 39 -17.86 18.47 17.68
C MET A 39 -19.10 18.41 18.56
N ALA A 40 -18.95 18.55 19.88
CA ALA A 40 -20.06 18.57 20.81
C ALA A 40 -21.04 19.74 20.54
N GLU A 41 -20.53 20.94 20.23
CA GLU A 41 -21.36 22.12 19.88
C GLU A 41 -22.29 21.83 18.68
N VAL A 42 -21.83 21.04 17.71
CA VAL A 42 -22.61 20.68 16.53
C VAL A 42 -23.29 19.30 16.67
N ARG A 43 -23.39 18.77 17.88
CA ARG A 43 -23.99 17.47 18.23
C ARG A 43 -23.34 16.28 17.50
N LEU A 44 -22.08 16.36 17.19
CA LEU A 44 -21.26 15.28 16.66
C LEU A 44 -20.29 14.78 17.72
N GLN A 45 -19.73 13.60 17.50
CA GLN A 45 -18.75 13.01 18.41
C GLN A 45 -17.58 12.41 17.64
N LEU A 46 -16.36 12.64 18.13
CA LEU A 46 -15.19 11.94 17.65
C LEU A 46 -15.29 10.45 18.02
N HIS A 47 -14.96 9.58 17.08
CA HIS A 47 -15.03 8.14 17.30
C HIS A 47 -13.95 7.69 18.30
N PRO A 48 -14.28 7.25 19.52
CA PRO A 48 -13.28 7.07 20.59
C PRO A 48 -12.23 6.01 20.27
N ALA A 49 -12.60 4.91 19.59
CA ALA A 49 -11.64 3.85 19.24
C ALA A 49 -10.77 4.17 18.01
N LYS A 50 -11.15 5.15 17.20
CA LYS A 50 -10.39 5.54 15.99
C LYS A 50 -9.57 6.81 16.18
N THR A 51 -10.03 7.72 17.04
CA THR A 51 -9.33 8.98 17.32
C THR A 51 -8.21 8.73 18.32
N ARG A 52 -6.97 9.05 17.94
CA ARG A 52 -5.80 8.81 18.79
C ARG A 52 -4.64 9.70 18.43
N ILE A 53 -3.81 9.99 19.42
CA ILE A 53 -2.52 10.69 19.23
C ILE A 53 -1.48 9.61 18.88
N VAL A 54 -0.72 9.85 17.81
CA VAL A 54 0.30 8.92 17.31
C VAL A 54 1.68 9.57 17.35
N TYR A 55 2.63 8.88 17.97
CA TYR A 55 4.02 9.32 18.01
C TYR A 55 4.76 8.97 16.72
N CYS A 56 5.10 9.99 15.94
CA CYS A 56 5.83 9.84 14.68
C CYS A 56 7.34 9.73 14.95
N ARG A 57 7.79 8.51 15.28
CA ARG A 57 9.20 8.24 15.59
C ARG A 57 10.08 8.37 14.34
N ASP A 58 11.18 9.09 14.48
CA ASP A 58 12.27 9.18 13.49
C ASP A 58 13.64 8.92 14.15
N GLY A 59 14.74 9.11 13.41
CA GLY A 59 16.11 8.89 13.92
C GLY A 59 16.54 9.84 15.03
N ARG A 60 15.87 10.98 15.24
CA ARG A 60 16.17 12.00 16.23
C ARG A 60 15.30 11.87 17.48
N ARG A 61 14.10 11.34 17.34
CA ARG A 61 13.11 11.23 18.40
C ARG A 61 13.28 9.92 19.16
N ARG A 62 13.47 10.04 20.50
CA ARG A 62 13.57 8.91 21.42
C ARG A 62 12.37 8.91 22.35
N GLY A 63 11.83 7.74 22.64
CA GLY A 63 10.70 7.58 23.54
C GLY A 63 9.94 6.30 23.21
N SER A 64 9.19 5.80 24.19
CA SER A 64 8.25 4.69 24.02
C SER A 64 6.84 5.22 24.22
N TYR A 65 5.98 4.96 23.25
CA TYR A 65 4.60 5.42 23.21
C TYR A 65 3.71 4.27 22.74
N GLU A 66 2.48 4.25 23.19
CA GLU A 66 1.52 3.21 22.86
C GLU A 66 1.23 3.15 21.35
N HIS A 67 0.99 4.32 20.76
CA HIS A 67 0.65 4.42 19.34
C HIS A 67 1.81 5.02 18.54
N THR A 68 2.44 4.18 17.72
CA THR A 68 3.59 4.57 16.87
C THR A 68 3.32 4.37 15.38
N SER A 69 2.06 4.13 15.01
CA SER A 69 1.64 3.96 13.62
C SER A 69 0.16 4.26 13.45
N PHE A 70 -0.21 4.69 12.25
CA PHE A 70 -1.62 4.83 11.86
C PHE A 70 -1.81 4.44 10.39
N THR A 71 -3.05 4.21 10.02
CA THR A 71 -3.43 3.93 8.63
C THR A 71 -4.36 5.03 8.13
N PHE A 72 -4.03 5.60 6.97
CA PHE A 72 -4.82 6.63 6.31
C PHE A 72 -4.83 6.36 4.80
N LEU A 73 -6.00 6.38 4.18
CA LEU A 73 -6.20 6.14 2.75
C LEU A 73 -5.53 4.84 2.23
N GLY A 74 -5.54 3.78 3.03
CA GLY A 74 -4.95 2.50 2.65
C GLY A 74 -3.43 2.42 2.78
N TYR A 75 -2.77 3.49 3.27
CA TYR A 75 -1.36 3.49 3.65
C TYR A 75 -1.19 3.36 5.15
N THR A 76 -0.21 2.58 5.58
CA THR A 76 0.25 2.58 6.97
C THR A 76 1.48 3.45 7.10
N PHE A 77 1.37 4.47 7.97
CA PHE A 77 2.44 5.37 8.37
C PHE A 77 3.10 4.84 9.63
N ARG A 78 4.40 4.61 9.59
CA ARG A 78 5.19 4.15 10.74
C ARG A 78 6.68 4.41 10.54
N ALA A 79 7.46 4.29 11.61
CA ALA A 79 8.91 4.30 11.51
C ALA A 79 9.43 3.16 10.62
N ARG A 80 10.28 3.49 9.65
CA ARG A 80 10.88 2.55 8.70
C ARG A 80 12.32 2.91 8.40
N GLN A 81 13.16 1.91 8.20
CA GLN A 81 14.50 2.13 7.66
C GLN A 81 14.40 2.71 6.25
N SER A 82 15.14 3.79 6.04
CA SER A 82 15.29 4.48 4.76
C SER A 82 16.78 4.63 4.47
N ARG A 83 17.12 4.80 3.21
CA ARG A 83 18.49 5.03 2.76
C ARG A 83 18.53 6.35 2.00
N ASN A 84 19.51 7.20 2.32
CA ASN A 84 19.74 8.43 1.58
C ASN A 84 20.50 8.15 0.27
N ARG A 85 20.68 9.19 -0.55
CA ARG A 85 21.45 9.11 -1.82
C ARG A 85 22.90 8.66 -1.66
N HIS A 86 23.47 8.82 -0.46
CA HIS A 86 24.84 8.41 -0.12
C HIS A 86 24.90 7.00 0.48
N GLY A 87 23.80 6.28 0.52
CA GLY A 87 23.74 4.92 1.05
C GLY A 87 23.57 4.83 2.57
N THR A 88 23.61 5.95 3.31
CA THR A 88 23.46 5.97 4.77
C THR A 88 22.03 5.59 5.17
N GLN A 89 21.91 4.67 6.10
CA GLN A 89 20.62 4.25 6.64
C GLN A 89 20.17 5.20 7.75
N PHE A 90 18.90 5.54 7.75
CA PHE A 90 18.27 6.34 8.81
C PHE A 90 16.83 5.89 9.04
N LEU A 91 16.31 6.15 10.23
CA LEU A 91 14.92 5.89 10.57
C LEU A 91 14.08 7.10 10.19
N SER A 92 13.01 6.86 9.46
CA SER A 92 12.09 7.90 8.99
C SER A 92 10.65 7.42 9.10
N PHE A 93 9.72 8.34 9.41
CA PHE A 93 8.30 8.02 9.49
C PHE A 93 7.66 8.13 8.11
N ASN A 94 7.43 6.96 7.47
CA ASN A 94 7.05 6.89 6.06
C ASN A 94 5.82 6.03 5.80
N PRO A 95 5.00 6.41 4.78
CA PRO A 95 3.90 5.58 4.30
C PRO A 95 4.38 4.37 3.49
N ALA A 96 3.60 3.31 3.58
CA ALA A 96 3.63 2.19 2.65
C ALA A 96 2.24 1.56 2.58
N VAL A 97 1.96 0.75 1.56
CA VAL A 97 0.71 0.03 1.44
C VAL A 97 0.36 -0.71 2.74
N SER A 98 -0.88 -0.58 3.20
CA SER A 98 -1.33 -1.23 4.44
C SER A 98 -1.52 -2.74 4.23
N LYS A 99 -1.42 -3.51 5.33
CA LYS A 99 -1.69 -4.95 5.31
C LYS A 99 -3.12 -5.26 4.84
N ASP A 100 -4.08 -4.42 5.21
CA ASP A 100 -5.48 -4.61 4.84
C ASP A 100 -5.74 -4.29 3.37
N ALA A 101 -5.08 -3.26 2.82
CA ALA A 101 -5.10 -3.00 1.39
C ALA A 101 -4.48 -4.18 0.61
N LEU A 102 -3.34 -4.73 1.04
CA LEU A 102 -2.74 -5.92 0.43
C LEU A 102 -3.66 -7.15 0.51
N LYS A 103 -4.34 -7.35 1.64
CA LYS A 103 -5.33 -8.43 1.78
C LYS A 103 -6.52 -8.23 0.84
N LYS A 104 -7.04 -6.99 0.71
CA LYS A 104 -8.14 -6.64 -0.19
C LYS A 104 -7.75 -6.91 -1.64
N MET A 105 -6.62 -6.39 -2.09
CA MET A 105 -6.09 -6.65 -3.43
C MET A 105 -5.84 -8.14 -3.68
N GLY A 106 -5.31 -8.86 -2.68
CA GLY A 106 -5.10 -10.31 -2.78
C GLY A 106 -6.39 -11.12 -2.88
N ARG A 107 -7.50 -10.67 -2.27
CA ARG A 107 -8.84 -11.27 -2.45
C ARG A 107 -9.37 -11.00 -3.86
N GLU A 108 -9.20 -9.78 -4.33
CA GLU A 108 -9.58 -9.38 -5.68
C GLU A 108 -8.84 -10.21 -6.74
N VAL A 109 -7.50 -10.36 -6.63
CA VAL A 109 -6.72 -11.24 -7.52
C VAL A 109 -7.24 -12.68 -7.50
N ARG A 110 -7.67 -13.17 -6.34
CA ARG A 110 -8.24 -14.52 -6.22
C ARG A 110 -9.58 -14.65 -6.95
N SER A 111 -10.44 -13.63 -6.86
CA SER A 111 -11.77 -13.64 -7.50
C SER A 111 -11.72 -13.64 -9.03
N TRP A 112 -10.60 -13.23 -9.63
CA TRP A 112 -10.44 -13.28 -11.08
C TRP A 112 -10.38 -14.69 -11.65
N HIS A 113 -10.09 -15.70 -10.83
CA HIS A 113 -9.97 -17.11 -11.22
C HIS A 113 -9.12 -17.30 -12.48
N LEU A 114 -8.02 -16.56 -12.62
CA LEU A 114 -7.18 -16.54 -13.84
C LEU A 114 -6.77 -17.94 -14.30
N HIS A 115 -6.48 -18.83 -13.35
CA HIS A 115 -6.02 -20.19 -13.65
C HIS A 115 -7.09 -21.05 -14.35
N THR A 116 -8.36 -20.73 -14.26
CA THR A 116 -9.45 -21.46 -14.91
C THR A 116 -9.80 -20.89 -16.28
N ARG A 117 -9.30 -19.71 -16.63
CA ARG A 117 -9.60 -19.01 -17.89
C ARG A 117 -8.72 -19.46 -19.04
N SER A 118 -8.70 -20.78 -19.30
CA SER A 118 -7.96 -21.36 -20.43
C SER A 118 -8.56 -20.99 -21.81
N ASP A 119 -9.78 -20.45 -21.83
CA ASP A 119 -10.44 -19.84 -22.98
C ASP A 119 -9.70 -18.59 -23.49
N LEU A 120 -9.09 -17.79 -22.61
CA LEU A 120 -8.42 -16.55 -22.95
C LEU A 120 -6.98 -16.77 -23.41
N SER A 121 -6.49 -15.88 -24.26
CA SER A 121 -5.07 -15.73 -24.59
C SER A 121 -4.34 -14.92 -23.49
N PHE A 122 -3.00 -14.89 -23.56
CA PHE A 122 -2.18 -14.09 -22.62
C PHE A 122 -2.45 -12.60 -22.73
N ASN A 123 -2.69 -12.10 -23.96
CA ASN A 123 -3.02 -10.70 -24.21
C ASN A 123 -4.42 -10.33 -23.69
N GLU A 124 -5.39 -11.23 -23.78
CA GLU A 124 -6.74 -11.00 -23.25
C GLU A 124 -6.74 -10.99 -21.74
N LEU A 125 -5.99 -11.89 -21.09
CA LEU A 125 -5.76 -11.82 -19.65
C LEU A 125 -5.14 -10.49 -19.24
N ALA A 126 -4.10 -10.05 -19.97
CA ALA A 126 -3.44 -8.77 -19.69
C ALA A 126 -4.41 -7.59 -19.83
N ARG A 127 -5.18 -7.52 -20.93
CA ARG A 127 -6.19 -6.47 -21.12
C ARG A 127 -7.21 -6.42 -20.00
N ARG A 128 -7.61 -7.57 -19.48
CA ARG A 128 -8.59 -7.69 -18.40
C ARG A 128 -8.06 -7.18 -17.05
N ILE A 129 -6.83 -7.54 -16.68
CA ILE A 129 -6.31 -7.24 -15.34
C ILE A 129 -5.47 -5.97 -15.26
N ASN A 130 -4.85 -5.55 -16.35
CA ASN A 130 -3.94 -4.40 -16.35
C ASN A 130 -4.56 -3.09 -15.85
N PRO A 131 -5.80 -2.72 -16.20
CA PRO A 131 -6.39 -1.48 -15.69
C PRO A 131 -6.42 -1.43 -14.16
N VAL A 132 -6.84 -2.52 -13.53
CA VAL A 132 -6.91 -2.63 -12.07
C VAL A 132 -5.52 -2.66 -11.46
N VAL A 133 -4.62 -3.51 -12.00
CA VAL A 133 -3.25 -3.66 -11.50
C VAL A 133 -2.48 -2.35 -11.66
N ALA A 134 -2.58 -1.67 -12.80
CA ALA A 134 -1.92 -0.37 -13.02
C ALA A 134 -2.43 0.68 -12.02
N GLY A 135 -3.74 0.71 -11.74
CA GLY A 135 -4.31 1.58 -10.71
C GLY A 135 -3.67 1.34 -9.33
N TRP A 136 -3.55 0.08 -8.91
CA TRP A 136 -2.89 -0.25 -7.63
C TRP A 136 -1.42 0.14 -7.62
N LEU A 137 -0.70 -0.09 -8.72
CA LEU A 137 0.72 0.24 -8.82
C LEU A 137 0.95 1.76 -8.81
N ASN A 138 0.12 2.52 -9.52
CA ASN A 138 0.20 3.98 -9.54
C ASN A 138 -0.13 4.59 -8.18
N TYR A 139 -1.13 4.04 -7.49
CA TYR A 139 -1.54 4.52 -6.18
C TYR A 139 -0.56 4.06 -5.09
N TYR A 140 -0.45 2.76 -4.84
CA TYR A 140 0.32 2.21 -3.71
C TYR A 140 1.83 2.13 -3.96
N GLY A 141 2.28 2.16 -5.23
CA GLY A 141 3.69 2.11 -5.60
C GLY A 141 4.45 3.43 -5.45
N ARG A 142 3.74 4.54 -5.18
CA ARG A 142 4.34 5.88 -5.15
C ARG A 142 5.44 6.05 -4.09
N PHE A 143 5.30 5.45 -2.93
CA PHE A 143 6.25 5.64 -1.83
C PHE A 143 7.23 4.48 -1.67
N ARG A 144 6.72 3.25 -1.60
CA ARG A 144 7.52 2.03 -1.38
C ARG A 144 7.04 0.91 -2.30
N PRO A 145 7.39 0.95 -3.59
CA PRO A 145 6.88 -0.01 -4.59
C PRO A 145 7.25 -1.46 -4.26
N TRP A 146 8.38 -1.71 -3.60
CA TRP A 146 8.80 -3.05 -3.21
C TRP A 146 7.88 -3.73 -2.17
N GLU A 147 7.09 -2.96 -1.42
CA GLU A 147 6.08 -3.52 -0.51
C GLU A 147 4.93 -4.21 -1.27
N LEU A 148 4.76 -3.92 -2.56
CA LEU A 148 3.81 -4.61 -3.45
C LEU A 148 4.33 -5.93 -3.99
N ARG A 149 5.58 -6.32 -3.71
CA ARG A 149 6.19 -7.55 -4.26
C ARG A 149 5.33 -8.79 -3.99
N SER A 150 4.77 -8.92 -2.80
CA SER A 150 3.91 -10.06 -2.44
C SER A 150 2.66 -10.16 -3.31
N LEU A 151 2.07 -9.02 -3.68
CA LEU A 151 0.92 -8.95 -4.59
C LEU A 151 1.33 -9.36 -6.01
N VAL A 152 2.44 -8.79 -6.50
CA VAL A 152 2.99 -9.11 -7.83
C VAL A 152 3.30 -10.60 -7.96
N MET A 153 3.98 -11.18 -6.98
CA MET A 153 4.27 -12.61 -6.95
C MET A 153 3.00 -13.47 -6.92
N ARG A 154 1.96 -13.01 -6.23
CA ARG A 154 0.66 -13.70 -6.23
C ARG A 154 0.02 -13.70 -7.63
N ILE A 155 0.03 -12.58 -8.33
CA ILE A 155 -0.47 -12.50 -9.71
C ILE A 155 0.32 -13.47 -10.60
N ASN A 156 1.65 -13.44 -10.53
CA ASN A 156 2.52 -14.34 -11.30
C ASN A 156 2.23 -15.82 -11.00
N THR A 157 1.95 -16.15 -9.73
CA THR A 157 1.57 -17.54 -9.36
C THR A 157 0.30 -17.98 -10.09
N TYR A 158 -0.69 -17.12 -10.23
CA TYR A 158 -1.91 -17.44 -10.99
C TYR A 158 -1.65 -17.52 -12.50
N LEU A 159 -0.78 -16.67 -13.05
CA LEU A 159 -0.36 -16.77 -14.46
C LEU A 159 0.39 -18.08 -14.75
N VAL A 160 1.29 -18.51 -13.87
CA VAL A 160 1.97 -19.81 -13.99
C VAL A 160 0.94 -20.97 -13.94
N ARG A 161 -0.03 -20.91 -13.03
CA ARG A 161 -1.10 -21.91 -12.97
C ARG A 161 -1.92 -21.94 -14.25
N TRP A 162 -2.23 -20.77 -14.82
CA TRP A 162 -2.94 -20.65 -16.07
C TRP A 162 -2.13 -21.27 -17.24
N ILE A 163 -0.82 -20.99 -17.36
CA ILE A 163 0.04 -21.61 -18.38
C ILE A 163 -0.02 -23.14 -18.27
N ARG A 164 0.05 -23.69 -17.06
CA ARG A 164 -0.02 -25.13 -16.81
C ARG A 164 -1.35 -25.75 -17.22
N GLN A 165 -2.44 -25.04 -17.00
CA GLN A 165 -3.79 -25.48 -17.38
C GLN A 165 -3.98 -25.45 -18.90
N LYS A 166 -3.60 -24.34 -19.54
CA LYS A 166 -3.81 -24.12 -20.96
C LYS A 166 -2.93 -24.99 -21.84
N TYR A 167 -1.66 -25.16 -21.46
CA TYR A 167 -0.68 -25.85 -22.28
C TYR A 167 -0.24 -27.16 -21.61
N LYS A 168 -0.84 -28.31 -22.00
CA LYS A 168 -0.56 -29.64 -21.42
C LYS A 168 0.93 -29.99 -21.40
N ARG A 169 1.69 -29.68 -22.45
CA ARG A 169 3.15 -29.85 -22.51
C ARG A 169 3.93 -29.01 -21.50
N LEU A 170 3.34 -27.96 -20.91
CA LEU A 170 3.91 -27.10 -19.89
C LEU A 170 3.31 -27.36 -18.49
N ALA A 171 2.67 -28.50 -18.25
CA ALA A 171 2.05 -28.86 -16.98
C ALA A 171 3.04 -28.86 -15.80
N GLY A 172 4.32 -29.13 -16.03
CA GLY A 172 5.38 -29.06 -15.03
C GLY A 172 5.66 -27.60 -14.59
N LYS A 173 5.70 -27.37 -13.26
CA LYS A 173 5.88 -26.02 -12.69
C LYS A 173 7.13 -25.32 -13.24
N ARG A 174 8.29 -26.01 -13.30
CA ARG A 174 9.55 -25.42 -13.83
C ARG A 174 9.42 -24.98 -15.28
N LYS A 175 8.82 -25.83 -16.15
CA LYS A 175 8.60 -25.47 -17.56
C LYS A 175 7.66 -24.27 -17.72
N ALA A 176 6.60 -24.19 -16.93
CA ALA A 176 5.67 -23.07 -16.97
C ALA A 176 6.31 -21.75 -16.48
N ILE A 177 7.13 -21.79 -15.44
CA ILE A 177 7.91 -20.63 -14.97
C ILE A 177 8.88 -20.17 -16.05
N ALA A 178 9.69 -21.09 -16.62
CA ALA A 178 10.63 -20.76 -17.69
C ALA A 178 9.92 -20.12 -18.90
N LYS A 179 8.74 -20.65 -19.28
CA LYS A 179 7.95 -20.07 -20.36
C LYS A 179 7.41 -18.68 -20.01
N MET A 180 6.96 -18.46 -18.78
CA MET A 180 6.53 -17.13 -18.34
C MET A 180 7.70 -16.13 -18.36
N GLN A 181 8.89 -16.55 -17.93
CA GLN A 181 10.12 -15.74 -17.96
C GLN A 181 10.52 -15.36 -19.38
N GLU A 182 10.52 -16.34 -20.30
CA GLU A 182 10.77 -16.10 -21.73
C GLU A 182 9.82 -15.05 -22.31
N ILE A 183 8.52 -15.18 -22.01
CA ILE A 183 7.50 -14.21 -22.46
C ILE A 183 7.75 -12.82 -21.84
N ALA A 184 8.09 -12.76 -20.55
CA ALA A 184 8.34 -11.51 -19.87
C ALA A 184 9.59 -10.79 -20.40
N GLN A 185 10.64 -11.53 -20.77
CA GLN A 185 11.83 -10.97 -21.41
C GLN A 185 11.51 -10.43 -22.82
N ARG A 186 10.75 -11.19 -23.60
CA ARG A 186 10.41 -10.79 -24.98
C ARG A 186 9.38 -9.66 -25.02
N TYR A 187 8.45 -9.63 -24.07
CA TYR A 187 7.33 -8.70 -24.02
C TYR A 187 7.14 -8.09 -22.61
N PRO A 188 8.09 -7.30 -22.10
CA PRO A 188 8.09 -6.83 -20.71
C PRO A 188 6.93 -5.89 -20.35
N ARG A 189 6.19 -5.43 -21.35
CA ARG A 189 5.07 -4.50 -21.18
C ARG A 189 3.69 -5.16 -21.25
N ILE A 190 3.59 -6.48 -21.47
CA ILE A 190 2.29 -7.16 -21.54
C ILE A 190 1.52 -6.97 -20.24
N PHE A 191 2.14 -7.25 -19.09
CA PHE A 191 1.50 -7.03 -17.79
C PHE A 191 2.04 -5.79 -17.10
N ALA A 192 1.14 -4.98 -16.55
CA ALA A 192 1.50 -3.73 -15.89
C ALA A 192 2.51 -3.93 -14.74
N HIS A 193 2.37 -5.00 -13.97
CA HIS A 193 3.23 -5.29 -12.81
C HIS A 193 4.64 -5.78 -13.17
N TRP A 194 4.88 -6.23 -14.39
CA TRP A 194 6.22 -6.64 -14.82
C TRP A 194 7.22 -5.49 -14.91
N ARG A 195 6.71 -4.25 -14.99
CA ARG A 195 7.56 -3.05 -14.99
C ARG A 195 8.18 -2.72 -13.63
N LEU A 196 7.53 -3.12 -12.52
CA LEU A 196 7.98 -2.78 -11.17
C LEU A 196 9.05 -3.73 -10.61
N THR A 197 9.05 -4.94 -11.08
CA THR A 197 9.90 -6.01 -10.54
C THR A 197 10.38 -6.92 -11.65
N PRO A 198 11.31 -6.46 -12.51
CA PRO A 198 11.92 -7.34 -13.50
C PRO A 198 12.43 -8.65 -12.86
N ASP A 199 13.06 -8.54 -11.68
CA ASP A 199 13.59 -9.69 -10.93
C ASP A 199 12.52 -10.56 -10.28
N ALA A 200 11.33 -10.03 -9.94
CA ALA A 200 10.26 -10.84 -9.35
C ALA A 200 9.50 -11.70 -10.39
N VAL A 201 9.70 -11.43 -11.68
CA VAL A 201 9.26 -12.33 -12.76
C VAL A 201 10.27 -13.46 -12.92
N LEU A 202 11.52 -13.20 -12.48
CA LEU A 202 12.67 -14.08 -12.65
C LEU A 202 12.93 -14.98 -11.42
N ALA A 203 12.25 -14.76 -10.31
CA ALA A 203 12.31 -15.58 -9.10
C ALA A 203 11.05 -16.44 -8.97
#